data_8946543238a0e2bb2f86454736f54088
#
_entry.id   8946543238a0e2bb2f86454736f54088
#
_cell.length_a   1.000
_cell.length_b   1.000
_cell.length_c   1.000
_cell.angle_alpha   90.00
_cell.angle_beta   90.00
_cell.angle_gamma   90.00
#
_symmetry.space_group_name_H-M   'P 1'
#
loop_
_entity.id
_entity.type
_entity.pdbx_description
1 polymer ?
#
loop_
_entity_poly.entity_id
_entity_poly.type
_entity_poly.pdbx_seq_one_letter_code
_entity_poly.pdbx_strand_id
1 'polypeptide(L)'
;MALSDLLGIELVESTPDKYVTRMLVTENMLQPHGVLHGGISAALAENAASQCCTDHYDNDKMFFLGVEVSSTHLLPVKAGDTVKTVATPIRAGGRISQWMVEQYRESDGELFNVSQMTMYGKKK
;
A
#
# COMPACT_ATOMS: atom_id res chain seq x y z
N MET A 1 15.80 -10.62 1.78
CA MET A 1 15.17 -9.62 0.89
C MET A 1 13.69 -9.49 1.27
N ALA A 2 13.23 -8.28 1.56
CA ALA A 2 11.84 -8.04 1.85
C ALA A 2 11.02 -7.99 0.56
N LEU A 3 9.71 -8.17 0.67
CA LEU A 3 8.81 -8.12 -0.48
C LEU A 3 8.90 -6.77 -1.23
N SER A 4 9.05 -5.67 -0.49
CA SER A 4 9.19 -4.34 -1.09
C SER A 4 10.42 -4.25 -1.99
N ASP A 5 11.53 -4.90 -1.60
CA ASP A 5 12.73 -4.95 -2.44
C ASP A 5 12.49 -5.79 -3.69
N LEU A 6 11.83 -6.94 -3.52
CA LEU A 6 11.52 -7.84 -4.65
C LEU A 6 10.63 -7.16 -5.68
N LEU A 7 9.63 -6.40 -5.24
CA LEU A 7 8.70 -5.70 -6.12
C LEU A 7 9.25 -4.38 -6.65
N GLY A 8 10.37 -3.89 -6.11
CA GLY A 8 10.94 -2.62 -6.51
C GLY A 8 10.11 -1.42 -6.06
N ILE A 9 9.50 -1.51 -4.88
CA ILE A 9 8.71 -0.41 -4.32
C ILE A 9 9.64 0.71 -3.86
N GLU A 10 9.42 1.92 -4.36
CA GLU A 10 10.21 3.10 -4.01
C GLU A 10 9.41 4.01 -3.08
N LEU A 11 10.04 4.46 -2.00
CA LEU A 11 9.44 5.45 -1.11
C LEU A 11 9.55 6.85 -1.73
N VAL A 12 8.43 7.56 -1.79
CA VAL A 12 8.37 8.95 -2.27
C VAL A 12 8.21 9.93 -1.11
N GLU A 13 7.31 9.63 -0.18
CA GLU A 13 7.02 10.53 0.93
C GLU A 13 6.58 9.71 2.15
N SER A 14 7.06 10.08 3.34
CA SER A 14 6.66 9.43 4.59
C SER A 14 6.49 10.47 5.69
N THR A 15 5.25 10.68 6.09
CA THR A 15 4.88 11.52 7.25
C THR A 15 3.87 10.73 8.08
N PRO A 16 3.56 11.15 9.32
CA PRO A 16 2.53 10.46 10.10
C PRO A 16 1.16 10.42 9.42
N ASP A 17 0.89 11.38 8.52
CA ASP A 17 -0.42 11.51 7.88
C ASP A 17 -0.44 11.09 6.41
N LYS A 18 0.70 10.68 5.85
CA LYS A 18 0.75 10.35 4.43
C LYS A 18 1.99 9.51 4.11
N TYR A 19 1.76 8.39 3.45
CA TYR A 19 2.84 7.53 2.97
C TYR A 19 2.63 7.25 1.49
N VAL A 20 3.61 7.60 0.67
CA VAL A 20 3.51 7.50 -0.79
C VAL A 20 4.63 6.64 -1.33
N THR A 21 4.27 5.68 -2.18
CA THR A 21 5.23 4.84 -2.88
C THR A 21 4.97 4.85 -4.38
N ARG A 22 5.96 4.42 -5.14
CA ARG A 22 5.88 4.17 -6.59
C ARG A 22 6.41 2.79 -6.89
N MET A 23 5.85 2.14 -7.89
CA MET A 23 6.32 0.83 -8.34
C MET A 23 6.11 0.70 -9.86
N LEU A 24 7.16 0.33 -10.57
CA LEU A 24 7.04 -0.02 -11.99
C LEU A 24 6.38 -1.39 -12.10
N VAL A 25 5.34 -1.48 -12.92
CA VAL A 25 4.66 -2.75 -13.18
C VAL A 25 5.45 -3.55 -14.21
N THR A 26 5.86 -4.74 -13.83
CA THR A 26 6.59 -5.67 -14.70
C THR A 26 5.69 -6.84 -15.09
N GLU A 27 6.11 -7.61 -16.10
CA GLU A 27 5.29 -8.72 -16.59
C GLU A 27 5.05 -9.82 -15.57
N ASN A 28 5.95 -10.03 -14.61
CA ASN A 28 5.74 -11.04 -13.55
C ASN A 28 4.69 -10.64 -12.52
N MET A 29 4.18 -9.42 -12.60
CA MET A 29 3.13 -8.94 -11.69
C MET A 29 1.74 -9.03 -12.32
N LEU A 30 1.65 -9.55 -13.54
CA LEU A 30 0.39 -9.60 -14.28
C LEU A 30 -0.36 -10.90 -14.00
N GLN A 31 -1.68 -10.81 -14.06
CA GLN A 31 -2.54 -11.99 -14.08
C GLN A 31 -2.71 -12.47 -15.55
N PRO A 32 -3.35 -13.66 -15.79
CA PRO A 32 -3.39 -14.24 -17.14
C PRO A 32 -4.00 -13.38 -18.25
N HIS A 33 -4.85 -12.39 -17.89
CA HIS A 33 -5.45 -11.48 -18.89
C HIS A 33 -4.53 -10.30 -19.26
N GLY A 34 -3.29 -10.28 -18.74
CA GLY A 34 -2.29 -9.29 -19.13
C GLY A 34 -2.36 -7.95 -18.41
N VAL A 35 -3.03 -7.89 -17.27
CA VAL A 35 -3.10 -6.68 -16.44
C VAL A 35 -2.60 -6.98 -15.03
N LEU A 36 -2.25 -5.94 -14.28
CA LEU A 36 -1.71 -6.06 -12.93
C LEU A 36 -2.61 -6.94 -12.06
N HIS A 37 -2.01 -7.93 -11.40
CA HIS A 37 -2.72 -8.82 -10.50
C HIS A 37 -3.26 -8.03 -9.31
N GLY A 38 -4.57 -8.22 -9.01
CA GLY A 38 -5.21 -7.54 -7.88
C GLY A 38 -4.57 -7.80 -6.55
N GLY A 39 -3.99 -8.99 -6.35
CA GLY A 39 -3.23 -9.31 -5.15
C GLY A 39 -2.00 -8.43 -4.96
N ILE A 40 -1.37 -7.99 -6.04
CA ILE A 40 -0.25 -7.04 -5.96
C ILE A 40 -0.75 -5.67 -5.47
N SER A 41 -1.90 -5.20 -5.99
CA SER A 41 -2.50 -3.95 -5.53
C SER A 41 -2.85 -4.01 -4.04
N ALA A 42 -3.41 -5.12 -3.58
CA ALA A 42 -3.69 -5.33 -2.15
C ALA A 42 -2.40 -5.34 -1.32
N ALA A 43 -1.35 -5.99 -1.82
CA ALA A 43 -0.05 -6.02 -1.15
C ALA A 43 0.57 -4.62 -1.06
N LEU A 44 0.45 -3.81 -2.12
CA LEU A 44 0.91 -2.42 -2.11
C LEU A 44 0.18 -1.58 -1.08
N ALA A 45 -1.14 -1.78 -0.94
CA ALA A 45 -1.95 -1.07 0.05
C ALA A 45 -1.52 -1.44 1.47
N GLU A 46 -1.36 -2.72 1.73
CA GLU A 46 -0.91 -3.20 3.04
C GLU A 46 0.50 -2.71 3.35
N ASN A 47 1.41 -2.78 2.39
CA ASN A 47 2.78 -2.31 2.55
C ASN A 47 2.81 -0.82 2.94
N ALA A 48 2.05 0.02 2.25
CA ALA A 48 2.05 1.46 2.50
C ALA A 48 1.53 1.79 3.90
N ALA A 49 0.40 1.23 4.30
CA ALA A 49 -0.16 1.48 5.63
C ALA A 49 0.74 0.92 6.73
N SER A 50 1.27 -0.29 6.54
CA SER A 50 2.17 -0.93 7.51
C SER A 50 3.46 -0.15 7.70
N GLN A 51 4.07 0.32 6.61
CA GLN A 51 5.31 1.08 6.69
C GLN A 51 5.10 2.45 7.33
N CYS A 52 3.97 3.08 7.06
CA CYS A 52 3.62 4.33 7.73
C CYS A 52 3.52 4.13 9.25
N CYS A 53 2.87 3.05 9.67
CA CYS A 53 2.79 2.70 11.09
C CYS A 53 4.17 2.41 11.67
N THR A 54 5.02 1.67 10.96
CA THR A 54 6.36 1.34 11.41
C THR A 54 7.22 2.59 11.55
N ASP A 55 7.14 3.50 10.60
CA ASP A 55 7.96 4.72 10.61
C ASP A 55 7.53 5.71 11.70
N HIS A 56 6.24 5.78 12.01
CA HIS A 56 5.71 6.91 12.79
C HIS A 56 4.97 6.53 14.06
N TYR A 57 4.53 5.29 14.22
CA TYR A 57 3.70 4.86 15.36
C TYR A 57 4.31 3.68 16.14
N ASP A 58 5.23 2.93 15.54
CA ASP A 58 5.97 1.88 16.22
C ASP A 58 6.90 2.53 17.25
N ASN A 59 6.98 1.94 18.44
CA ASN A 59 7.81 2.48 19.52
C ASN A 59 8.29 1.34 20.43
N ASP A 60 8.90 1.70 21.57
CA ASP A 60 9.44 0.72 22.51
C ASP A 60 8.39 -0.24 23.09
N LYS A 61 7.13 0.18 23.08
CA LYS A 61 6.05 -0.56 23.74
C LYS A 61 5.13 -1.26 22.75
N MET A 62 5.04 -0.78 21.52
CA MET A 62 4.06 -1.26 20.53
C MET A 62 4.65 -1.40 19.15
N PHE A 63 4.18 -2.40 18.43
CA PHE A 63 4.40 -2.54 17.00
C PHE A 63 3.05 -2.83 16.32
N PHE A 64 3.00 -2.69 15.00
CA PHE A 64 1.73 -2.75 14.26
C PHE A 64 1.73 -3.87 13.23
N LEU A 65 0.59 -4.55 13.14
CA LEU A 65 0.34 -5.61 12.17
C LEU A 65 -0.91 -5.29 11.37
N GLY A 66 -0.90 -5.59 10.07
CA GLY A 66 -2.09 -5.54 9.26
C GLY A 66 -2.99 -6.72 9.57
N VAL A 67 -4.26 -6.47 9.88
CA VAL A 67 -5.21 -7.53 10.23
C VAL A 67 -6.38 -7.62 9.25
N GLU A 68 -6.57 -6.61 8.40
CA GLU A 68 -7.62 -6.64 7.39
C GLU A 68 -7.26 -5.74 6.22
N VAL A 69 -7.50 -6.22 5.01
CA VAL A 69 -7.41 -5.42 3.80
C VAL A 69 -8.69 -5.63 2.99
N SER A 70 -9.32 -4.52 2.59
CA SER A 70 -10.43 -4.50 1.64
C SER A 70 -9.97 -3.71 0.43
N SER A 71 -10.01 -4.31 -0.75
CA SER A 71 -9.42 -3.72 -1.94
C SER A 71 -10.39 -3.81 -3.12
N THR A 72 -10.66 -2.67 -3.75
CA THR A 72 -11.54 -2.59 -4.91
C THR A 72 -10.72 -2.17 -6.12
N HIS A 73 -10.72 -3.00 -7.16
CA HIS A 73 -9.99 -2.76 -8.40
C HIS A 73 -10.93 -2.09 -9.39
N LEU A 74 -10.60 -0.87 -9.82
CA LEU A 74 -11.50 -0.05 -10.64
C LEU A 74 -11.12 -0.05 -12.11
N LEU A 75 -9.82 -0.09 -12.42
CA LEU A 75 -9.29 -0.01 -13.78
C LEU A 75 -8.12 -0.98 -13.95
N PRO A 76 -7.86 -1.47 -15.17
CA PRO A 76 -6.70 -2.31 -15.44
C PRO A 76 -5.41 -1.48 -15.47
N VAL A 77 -4.30 -2.11 -15.12
CA VAL A 77 -2.96 -1.52 -15.23
C VAL A 77 -2.08 -2.47 -16.03
N LYS A 78 -1.36 -1.94 -17.01
CA LYS A 78 -0.51 -2.73 -17.89
C LYS A 78 0.95 -2.68 -17.45
N ALA A 79 1.72 -3.69 -17.87
CA ALA A 79 3.17 -3.67 -17.68
C ALA A 79 3.76 -2.43 -18.36
N GLY A 80 4.75 -1.83 -17.73
CA GLY A 80 5.38 -0.60 -18.22
C GLY A 80 4.82 0.68 -17.59
N ASP A 81 3.61 0.62 -17.04
CA ASP A 81 3.07 1.73 -16.27
C ASP A 81 3.72 1.74 -14.88
N THR A 82 3.71 2.90 -14.24
CA THR A 82 4.13 3.03 -12.83
C THR A 82 2.90 3.33 -11.99
N VAL A 83 2.78 2.64 -10.87
CA VAL A 83 1.66 2.87 -9.96
C VAL A 83 2.13 3.66 -8.74
N LYS A 84 1.34 4.66 -8.40
CA LYS A 84 1.54 5.49 -7.22
C LYS A 84 0.54 5.06 -6.16
N THR A 85 1.03 4.72 -4.98
CA THR A 85 0.20 4.29 -3.84
C THR A 85 0.26 5.34 -2.75
N VAL A 86 -0.89 5.81 -2.29
CA VAL A 86 -1.02 6.86 -1.28
C VAL A 86 -1.84 6.33 -0.12
N ALA A 87 -1.21 6.19 1.05
CA ALA A 87 -1.90 5.79 2.28
C ALA A 87 -2.08 7.02 3.17
N THR A 88 -3.30 7.20 3.66
CA THR A 88 -3.64 8.27 4.61
C THR A 88 -4.46 7.69 5.76
N PRO A 89 -4.27 8.16 7.00
CA PRO A 89 -5.05 7.62 8.12
C PRO A 89 -6.50 8.10 8.07
N ILE A 90 -7.42 7.16 8.23
CA ILE A 90 -8.81 7.48 8.57
C ILE A 90 -8.84 7.79 10.05
N ARG A 91 -8.21 6.93 10.84
CA ARG A 91 -8.00 7.13 12.27
C ARG A 91 -6.72 6.40 12.67
N ALA A 92 -5.73 7.15 13.11
CA ALA A 92 -4.46 6.62 13.56
C ALA A 92 -4.32 6.69 15.07
N GLY A 93 -3.40 5.91 15.61
CA GLY A 93 -3.12 5.84 17.04
C GLY A 93 -4.00 4.81 17.74
N GLY A 94 -3.60 4.46 18.95
CA GLY A 94 -4.29 3.45 19.74
C GLY A 94 -4.02 2.04 19.25
N ARG A 95 -4.86 1.12 19.66
CA ARG A 95 -4.69 -0.31 19.38
C ARG A 95 -5.16 -0.68 17.99
N ILE A 96 -6.26 -0.05 17.54
CA ILE A 96 -6.81 -0.26 16.19
C ILE A 96 -6.70 1.06 15.43
N SER A 97 -6.17 0.99 14.21
CA SER A 97 -6.14 2.13 13.30
C SER A 97 -6.64 1.71 11.93
N GLN A 98 -7.24 2.65 11.23
CA GLN A 98 -7.76 2.42 9.88
C GLN A 98 -7.18 3.42 8.91
N TRP A 99 -6.90 2.94 7.71
CA TRP A 99 -6.17 3.67 6.68
C TRP A 99 -6.89 3.57 5.35
N MET A 100 -6.95 4.69 4.65
CA MET A 100 -7.41 4.72 3.26
C MET A 100 -6.17 4.64 2.38
N VAL A 101 -6.22 3.79 1.36
CA VAL A 101 -5.14 3.68 0.39
C VAL A 101 -5.70 3.82 -1.01
N GLU A 102 -5.21 4.81 -1.74
CA GLU A 102 -5.62 5.07 -3.12
C GLU A 102 -4.42 4.83 -4.02
N GLN A 103 -4.68 4.19 -5.17
CA GLN A 103 -3.61 3.89 -6.12
C GLN A 103 -3.96 4.44 -7.49
N TYR A 104 -2.96 5.05 -8.13
CA TYR A 104 -3.12 5.79 -9.38
C TYR A 104 -2.16 5.26 -10.44
N ARG A 105 -2.61 5.21 -11.70
CA ARG A 105 -1.73 4.96 -12.85
C ARG A 105 -1.03 6.27 -13.18
N GLU A 106 0.30 6.27 -13.24
CA GLU A 106 1.04 7.49 -13.57
C GLU A 106 0.89 7.88 -15.04
N SER A 107 0.59 6.90 -15.92
CA SER A 107 0.43 7.17 -17.35
C SER A 107 -0.69 8.17 -17.65
N ASP A 108 -1.77 8.17 -16.87
CA ASP A 108 -2.91 9.05 -17.08
C ASP A 108 -3.45 9.71 -15.80
N GLY A 109 -2.87 9.37 -14.64
CA GLY A 109 -3.30 9.91 -13.35
C GLY A 109 -4.62 9.34 -12.83
N GLU A 110 -5.17 8.31 -13.48
CA GLU A 110 -6.45 7.75 -13.08
C GLU A 110 -6.36 6.86 -11.85
N LEU A 111 -7.36 6.97 -10.98
CA LEU A 111 -7.52 6.13 -9.81
C LEU A 111 -7.92 4.72 -10.27
N PHE A 112 -7.09 3.72 -9.97
CA PHE A 112 -7.37 2.35 -10.40
C PHE A 112 -7.69 1.40 -9.24
N ASN A 113 -7.42 1.79 -8.01
CA ASN A 113 -7.67 0.95 -6.84
C ASN A 113 -7.92 1.81 -5.62
N VAL A 114 -8.94 1.41 -4.85
CA VAL A 114 -9.22 1.98 -3.54
C VAL A 114 -9.22 0.84 -2.54
N SER A 115 -8.42 0.98 -1.49
CA SER A 115 -8.30 -0.03 -0.45
C SER A 115 -8.49 0.60 0.92
N GLN A 116 -8.95 -0.20 1.86
CA GLN A 116 -9.03 0.18 3.25
C GLN A 116 -8.28 -0.86 4.07
N MET A 117 -7.40 -0.38 4.97
CA MET A 117 -6.59 -1.23 5.81
C MET A 117 -6.94 -1.02 7.27
N THR A 118 -6.98 -2.12 8.02
CA THR A 118 -7.06 -2.08 9.47
C THR A 118 -5.76 -2.60 10.04
N MET A 119 -5.14 -1.80 10.90
CA MET A 119 -3.89 -2.14 11.58
C MET A 119 -4.15 -2.37 13.05
N TYR A 120 -3.47 -3.36 13.61
CA TYR A 120 -3.57 -3.69 15.03
C TYR A 120 -2.24 -3.38 15.72
N GLY A 121 -2.31 -2.54 16.77
CA GLY A 121 -1.16 -2.25 17.61
C GLY A 121 -1.03 -3.28 18.71
N LYS A 122 0.07 -4.01 18.71
CA LYS A 122 0.35 -5.07 19.66
C LYS A 122 1.48 -4.67 20.58
N LYS A 123 1.37 -4.98 21.87
CA LYS A 123 2.46 -4.74 22.82
C LYS A 123 3.65 -5.63 22.51
N LYS A 124 4.82 -5.03 22.56
CA LYS A 124 6.08 -5.76 22.45
C LYS A 124 6.34 -6.60 23.68
#